data_16d0da3291b618cbf219395617127f0d
#
_entry.id   16d0da3291b618cbf219395617127f0d
#
_cell.length_a   1.000
_cell.length_b   1.000
_cell.length_c   1.000
_cell.angle_alpha   90.00
_cell.angle_beta   90.00
_cell.angle_gamma   90.00
#
_symmetry.space_group_name_H-M   'P 1'
#
loop_
_entity.id
_entity.type
_entity.pdbx_description
1 polymer ?
#
loop_
_entity_poly.entity_id
_entity_poly.type
_entity_poly.pdbx_seq_one_letter_code
_entity_poly.pdbx_strand_id
1 'polypeptide(L)'
;MFSLLRPFIFKLDPEIAHDLAIKSLKFNFFPESLLSVENEEMLKVNLFGKEIKNPIGLAAGFDKNAEVYNEIFKLGFGFVEVGTVTPEKQYGNQKPRMFRLEKDHALINRLGFNNDGAEIVKKRIENNIPNSLLGINIGPNKDTTNMIYDFLKCGEIFFPLGD
;
A
#
# COMPACT_ATOMS: atom_id res chain seq x y z
N MET A 1 5.91 20.10 10.92
CA MET A 1 7.09 19.34 10.41
C MET A 1 7.01 19.10 8.90
N PHE A 2 5.93 18.51 8.37
CA PHE A 2 5.80 18.25 6.92
C PHE A 2 5.92 19.51 6.05
N SER A 3 5.31 20.64 6.45
CA SER A 3 5.39 21.92 5.72
C SER A 3 6.80 22.42 5.48
N LEU A 4 7.74 22.12 6.40
CA LEU A 4 9.16 22.48 6.27
C LEU A 4 9.91 21.53 5.30
N LEU A 5 9.54 20.25 5.29
CA LEU A 5 10.18 19.25 4.44
C LEU A 5 9.60 19.24 3.02
N ARG A 6 8.34 19.64 2.86
CA ARG A 6 7.61 19.62 1.58
C ARG A 6 8.38 20.25 0.42
N PRO A 7 9.01 21.47 0.54
CA PRO A 7 9.71 22.08 -0.58
C PRO A 7 10.90 21.26 -1.08
N PHE A 8 11.54 20.49 -0.20
CA PHE A 8 12.68 19.63 -0.55
C PHE A 8 12.19 18.32 -1.18
N ILE A 9 11.17 17.68 -0.59
CA ILE A 9 10.57 16.45 -1.11
C ILE A 9 9.97 16.68 -2.49
N PHE A 10 9.35 17.86 -2.73
CA PHE A 10 8.71 18.17 -4.01
C PHE A 10 9.70 18.46 -5.15
N LYS A 11 10.99 18.69 -4.85
CA LYS A 11 12.04 18.76 -5.88
C LYS A 11 12.44 17.38 -6.42
N LEU A 12 12.14 16.32 -5.67
CA LEU A 12 12.41 14.95 -6.12
C LEU A 12 11.34 14.50 -7.11
N ASP A 13 11.72 13.62 -8.03
CA ASP A 13 10.74 12.87 -8.82
C ASP A 13 9.73 12.21 -7.90
N PRO A 14 8.42 12.25 -8.23
CA PRO A 14 7.38 11.71 -7.36
C PRO A 14 7.54 10.23 -7.01
N GLU A 15 8.02 9.42 -7.95
CA GLU A 15 8.23 7.99 -7.74
C GLU A 15 9.46 7.73 -6.84
N ILE A 16 10.53 8.54 -7.00
CA ILE A 16 11.69 8.50 -6.09
C ILE A 16 11.28 8.90 -4.67
N ALA A 17 10.48 9.94 -4.52
CA ALA A 17 10.00 10.37 -3.21
C ALA A 17 9.14 9.28 -2.54
N HIS A 18 8.32 8.56 -3.31
CA HIS A 18 7.55 7.41 -2.83
C HIS A 18 8.47 6.27 -2.37
N ASP A 19 9.45 5.89 -3.18
CA ASP A 19 10.41 4.83 -2.83
C ASP A 19 11.19 5.16 -1.56
N LEU A 20 11.56 6.43 -1.37
CA LEU A 20 12.18 6.90 -0.13
C LEU A 20 11.25 6.79 1.07
N ALA A 21 9.96 7.09 0.91
CA ALA A 21 8.98 6.93 1.98
C ALA A 21 8.84 5.45 2.39
N ILE A 22 8.70 4.53 1.43
CA ILE A 22 8.67 3.08 1.70
C ILE A 22 9.94 2.63 2.43
N LYS A 23 11.13 3.03 1.96
CA LYS A 23 12.40 2.70 2.62
C LYS A 23 12.48 3.24 4.04
N SER A 24 12.04 4.48 4.27
CA SER A 24 12.09 5.09 5.60
C SER A 24 11.18 4.37 6.60
N LEU A 25 10.00 3.91 6.16
CA LEU A 25 9.13 3.06 6.96
C LEU A 25 9.80 1.70 7.26
N LYS A 26 10.34 1.06 6.25
CA LYS A 26 11.00 -0.26 6.37
C LYS A 26 12.18 -0.25 7.35
N PHE A 27 12.94 0.83 7.40
CA PHE A 27 14.05 0.99 8.36
C PHE A 27 13.61 1.54 9.73
N ASN A 28 12.30 1.75 9.93
CA ASN A 28 11.73 2.21 11.19
C ASN A 28 12.40 3.49 11.75
N PHE A 29 12.70 4.45 10.86
CA PHE A 29 13.33 5.72 11.24
C PHE A 29 12.44 6.65 12.08
N PHE A 30 11.16 6.31 12.25
CA PHE A 30 10.24 7.10 13.03
C PHE A 30 10.18 6.56 14.47
N PRO A 31 10.58 7.37 15.49
CA PRO A 31 10.44 6.97 16.88
C PRO A 31 8.96 6.71 17.21
N GLU A 32 8.67 5.62 17.88
CA GLU A 32 7.29 5.25 18.27
C GLU A 32 6.60 6.37 19.07
N SER A 33 7.38 7.15 19.85
CA SER A 33 6.87 8.30 20.60
C SER A 33 6.29 9.42 19.73
N LEU A 34 6.67 9.53 18.46
CA LEU A 34 6.09 10.47 17.50
C LEU A 34 4.87 9.89 16.79
N LEU A 35 4.63 8.60 16.92
CA LEU A 35 3.58 7.84 16.25
C LEU A 35 2.46 7.40 17.22
N SER A 36 2.54 7.81 18.49
CA SER A 36 1.49 7.52 19.48
C SER A 36 0.19 8.23 19.07
N VAL A 37 -0.67 7.49 18.41
CA VAL A 37 -2.06 7.90 18.17
C VAL A 37 -2.86 7.48 19.40
N GLU A 38 -3.50 8.43 20.06
CA GLU A 38 -4.47 8.11 21.11
C GLU A 38 -5.58 7.26 20.50
N ASN A 39 -5.72 6.03 20.99
CA ASN A 39 -6.81 5.16 20.60
C ASN A 39 -8.07 5.59 21.36
N GLU A 40 -8.96 6.30 20.71
CA GLU A 40 -10.25 6.64 21.26
C GLU A 40 -11.21 5.46 21.10
N GLU A 41 -11.72 4.90 22.19
CA GLU A 41 -12.68 3.78 22.20
C GLU A 41 -13.91 4.05 21.30
N MET A 42 -14.34 5.31 21.23
CA MET A 42 -15.47 5.73 20.38
C MET A 42 -15.22 5.62 18.88
N LEU A 43 -13.95 5.49 18.45
CA LEU A 43 -13.60 5.34 17.04
C LEU A 43 -13.53 3.88 16.59
N LYS A 44 -13.59 2.93 17.51
CA LYS A 44 -13.57 1.51 17.18
C LYS A 44 -14.79 1.12 16.35
N VAL A 45 -14.56 0.33 15.33
CA VAL A 45 -15.62 -0.22 14.48
C VAL A 45 -15.37 -1.70 14.20
N ASN A 46 -16.45 -2.44 13.98
CA ASN A 46 -16.36 -3.82 13.52
C ASN A 46 -16.42 -3.84 11.99
N LEU A 47 -15.39 -4.40 11.35
CA LEU A 47 -15.32 -4.56 9.91
C LEU A 47 -14.98 -6.02 9.59
N PHE A 48 -15.85 -6.71 8.86
CA PHE A 48 -15.72 -8.14 8.53
C PHE A 48 -15.49 -9.05 9.75
N GLY A 49 -16.19 -8.75 10.87
CA GLY A 49 -16.07 -9.54 12.10
C GLY A 49 -14.83 -9.24 12.95
N LYS A 50 -13.95 -8.35 12.50
CA LYS A 50 -12.75 -7.91 13.25
C LYS A 50 -12.95 -6.49 13.80
N GLU A 51 -12.59 -6.29 15.08
CA GLU A 51 -12.56 -4.95 15.66
C GLU A 51 -11.29 -4.22 15.18
N ILE A 52 -11.48 -3.05 14.57
CA ILE A 52 -10.40 -2.15 14.17
C ILE A 52 -10.46 -0.86 14.98
N LYS A 53 -9.30 -0.26 15.26
CA LYS A 53 -9.17 0.89 16.17
C LYS A 53 -9.85 2.18 15.69
N ASN A 54 -10.03 2.32 14.38
CA ASN A 54 -10.75 3.46 13.76
C ASN A 54 -11.11 3.12 12.30
N PRO A 55 -12.05 3.85 11.68
CA PRO A 55 -12.52 3.59 10.32
C PRO A 55 -11.62 4.17 9.22
N ILE A 56 -10.44 4.71 9.54
CA ILE A 56 -9.54 5.30 8.56
C ILE A 56 -8.56 4.24 8.08
N GLY A 57 -8.58 3.95 6.79
CA GLY A 57 -7.66 3.02 6.15
C GLY A 57 -6.77 3.68 5.12
N LEU A 58 -5.63 3.05 4.84
CA LEU A 58 -4.79 3.41 3.70
C LEU A 58 -5.15 2.54 2.50
N ALA A 59 -5.56 3.18 1.41
CA ALA A 59 -5.95 2.50 0.18
C ALA A 59 -4.73 1.93 -0.57
N ALA A 60 -5.00 0.94 -1.44
CA ALA A 60 -4.01 0.38 -2.36
C ALA A 60 -3.32 1.46 -3.21
N GLY A 61 -2.07 1.20 -3.58
CA GLY A 61 -1.24 2.10 -4.38
C GLY A 61 -0.08 2.72 -3.61
N PHE A 62 -0.15 2.81 -2.29
CA PHE A 62 0.98 3.22 -1.46
C PHE A 62 1.94 2.04 -1.24
N ASP A 63 1.52 0.98 -0.58
CA ASP A 63 2.30 -0.26 -0.43
C ASP A 63 1.87 -1.28 -1.50
N LYS A 64 2.48 -1.20 -2.68
CA LYS A 64 2.10 -2.04 -3.82
C LYS A 64 2.49 -3.50 -3.67
N ASN A 65 3.47 -3.77 -2.81
CA ASN A 65 4.15 -5.05 -2.74
C ASN A 65 4.10 -5.69 -1.34
N ALA A 66 3.28 -5.18 -0.43
CA ALA A 66 3.19 -5.62 0.97
C ALA A 66 4.56 -5.59 1.67
N GLU A 67 5.25 -4.45 1.59
CA GLU A 67 6.58 -4.29 2.17
C GLU A 67 6.58 -3.61 3.54
N VAL A 68 5.54 -2.78 3.84
CA VAL A 68 5.53 -1.89 5.03
C VAL A 68 4.15 -1.74 5.67
N TYR A 69 3.18 -2.62 5.40
CA TYR A 69 1.82 -2.50 5.96
C TYR A 69 1.79 -2.53 7.49
N ASN A 70 2.68 -3.29 8.17
CA ASN A 70 2.75 -3.30 9.62
C ASN A 70 3.30 -1.97 10.18
N GLU A 71 4.22 -1.33 9.48
CA GLU A 71 4.71 0.01 9.81
C GLU A 71 3.62 1.07 9.59
N ILE A 72 2.78 0.88 8.56
CA ILE A 72 1.63 1.75 8.29
C ILE A 72 0.58 1.65 9.40
N PHE A 73 0.31 0.44 9.94
CA PHE A 73 -0.56 0.30 11.12
C PHE A 73 -0.06 1.11 12.33
N LYS A 74 1.27 1.20 12.53
CA LYS A 74 1.87 2.04 13.60
C LYS A 74 1.63 3.53 13.40
N LEU A 75 1.43 3.99 12.15
CA LEU A 75 1.07 5.38 11.85
C LEU A 75 -0.37 5.75 12.24
N GLY A 76 -1.17 4.79 12.71
CA GLY A 76 -2.52 5.04 13.22
C GLY A 76 -3.66 4.56 12.32
N PHE A 77 -3.40 4.00 11.14
CA PHE A 77 -4.45 3.46 10.29
C PHE A 77 -5.14 2.25 10.93
N GLY A 78 -6.48 2.21 10.88
CA GLY A 78 -7.29 1.10 11.37
C GLY A 78 -7.19 -0.15 10.49
N PHE A 79 -7.07 0.05 9.19
CA PHE A 79 -6.85 -1.00 8.20
C PHE A 79 -5.94 -0.52 7.07
N VAL A 80 -5.37 -1.44 6.31
CA VAL A 80 -4.49 -1.15 5.17
C VAL A 80 -4.87 -2.03 4.01
N GLU A 81 -4.84 -1.49 2.80
CA GLU A 81 -4.98 -2.23 1.56
C GLU A 81 -3.66 -2.15 0.77
N VAL A 82 -3.07 -3.30 0.47
CA VAL A 82 -1.86 -3.41 -0.36
C VAL A 82 -2.20 -3.71 -1.81
N GLY A 83 -1.28 -3.44 -2.73
CA GLY A 83 -1.47 -3.69 -4.16
C GLY A 83 -1.64 -2.39 -4.97
N THR A 84 -2.12 -2.46 -6.22
CA THR A 84 -2.71 -3.62 -6.91
C THR A 84 -1.66 -4.67 -7.25
N VAL A 85 -1.95 -5.93 -6.94
CA VAL A 85 -1.09 -7.07 -7.23
C VAL A 85 -1.66 -7.82 -8.44
N THR A 86 -0.78 -8.18 -9.38
CA THR A 86 -1.13 -8.99 -10.56
C THR A 86 -0.56 -10.40 -10.42
N PRO A 87 -1.10 -11.42 -11.12
CA PRO A 87 -0.59 -12.78 -11.05
C PRO A 87 0.92 -12.87 -11.25
N GLU A 88 1.40 -12.26 -12.32
CA GLU A 88 2.82 -12.19 -12.65
C GLU A 88 3.37 -10.79 -12.35
N LYS A 89 4.69 -10.71 -12.09
CA LYS A 89 5.40 -9.45 -11.94
C LYS A 89 5.17 -8.52 -13.12
N GLN A 90 4.95 -7.23 -12.84
CA GLN A 90 4.70 -6.22 -13.86
C GLN A 90 5.46 -4.94 -13.56
N TYR A 91 6.19 -4.42 -14.56
CA TYR A 91 7.01 -3.20 -14.40
C TYR A 91 6.19 -1.91 -14.53
N GLY A 92 4.97 -2.02 -15.06
CA GLY A 92 4.12 -0.89 -15.35
C GLY A 92 4.52 -0.13 -16.63
N ASN A 93 3.99 1.09 -16.78
CA ASN A 93 4.25 1.92 -17.96
C ASN A 93 5.64 2.56 -17.91
N GLN A 94 6.11 3.02 -19.09
CA GLN A 94 7.38 3.74 -19.22
C GLN A 94 7.36 5.06 -18.41
N LYS A 95 8.46 5.37 -17.76
CA LYS A 95 8.68 6.66 -17.05
C LYS A 95 8.95 7.80 -18.05
N PRO A 96 8.57 9.06 -17.73
CA PRO A 96 7.87 9.49 -16.51
C PRO A 96 6.38 9.10 -16.56
N ARG A 97 5.83 8.72 -15.41
CA ARG A 97 4.47 8.18 -15.29
C ARG A 97 3.69 8.66 -14.07
N MET A 98 4.25 9.63 -13.33
CA MET A 98 3.63 10.31 -12.22
C MET A 98 3.98 11.79 -12.26
N PHE A 99 2.96 12.67 -12.17
CA PHE A 99 3.10 14.11 -12.35
C PHE A 99 2.35 14.86 -11.26
N ARG A 100 3.03 15.81 -10.60
CA ARG A 100 2.41 16.72 -9.64
C ARG A 100 1.87 17.95 -10.36
N LEU A 101 0.62 18.28 -10.07
CA LEU A 101 -0.02 19.52 -10.51
C LEU A 101 -0.08 20.46 -9.30
N GLU A 102 1.02 21.17 -9.03
CA GLU A 102 1.19 21.93 -7.79
C GLU A 102 0.13 23.05 -7.65
N LYS A 103 -0.24 23.71 -8.74
CA LYS A 103 -1.26 24.76 -8.75
C LYS A 103 -2.65 24.27 -8.38
N ASP A 104 -2.97 23.03 -8.77
CA ASP A 104 -4.27 22.42 -8.59
C ASP A 104 -4.31 21.50 -7.36
N HIS A 105 -3.19 21.40 -6.60
CA HIS A 105 -3.02 20.46 -5.50
C HIS A 105 -3.39 19.01 -5.88
N ALA A 106 -3.06 18.63 -7.11
CA ALA A 106 -3.45 17.35 -7.70
C ALA A 106 -2.24 16.52 -8.15
N LEU A 107 -2.49 15.25 -8.43
CA LEU A 107 -1.50 14.31 -8.94
C LEU A 107 -2.13 13.49 -10.07
N ILE A 108 -1.44 13.41 -11.19
CA ILE A 108 -1.80 12.53 -12.31
C ILE A 108 -0.80 11.39 -12.35
N ASN A 109 -1.29 10.17 -12.54
CA ASN A 109 -0.43 9.02 -12.77
C ASN A 109 -0.96 8.09 -13.86
N ARG A 110 -0.01 7.34 -14.44
CA ARG A 110 -0.24 6.23 -15.36
C ARG A 110 0.74 5.09 -15.03
N LEU A 111 0.81 4.72 -13.76
CA LEU A 111 1.78 3.74 -13.24
C LEU A 111 1.68 2.39 -13.92
N GLY A 112 0.46 1.92 -14.24
CA GLY A 112 0.23 0.66 -14.94
C GLY A 112 0.46 -0.56 -14.06
N PHE A 113 0.01 -0.49 -12.79
CA PHE A 113 0.04 -1.59 -11.81
C PHE A 113 1.40 -2.27 -11.65
N ASN A 114 2.46 -1.47 -11.51
CA ASN A 114 3.79 -2.00 -11.23
C ASN A 114 3.82 -2.70 -9.87
N ASN A 115 4.18 -3.99 -9.87
CA ASN A 115 4.25 -4.83 -8.68
C ASN A 115 5.14 -6.06 -8.91
N ASP A 116 5.48 -6.77 -7.83
CA ASP A 116 6.39 -7.91 -7.86
C ASP A 116 5.72 -9.25 -8.20
N GLY A 117 4.39 -9.27 -8.37
CA GLY A 117 3.61 -10.46 -8.62
C GLY A 117 3.09 -11.14 -7.35
N ALA A 118 1.99 -11.90 -7.52
CA ALA A 118 1.21 -12.44 -6.42
C ALA A 118 2.01 -13.38 -5.51
N GLU A 119 2.83 -14.25 -6.05
CA GLU A 119 3.62 -15.22 -5.26
C GLU A 119 4.64 -14.54 -4.33
N ILE A 120 5.28 -13.45 -4.78
CA ILE A 120 6.23 -12.72 -3.95
C ILE A 120 5.50 -11.96 -2.85
N VAL A 121 4.38 -11.32 -3.19
CA VAL A 121 3.56 -10.60 -2.21
C VAL A 121 2.99 -11.55 -1.16
N LYS A 122 2.47 -12.72 -1.57
CA LYS A 122 2.03 -13.76 -0.66
C LYS A 122 3.10 -14.15 0.35
N LYS A 123 4.31 -14.49 -0.12
CA LYS A 123 5.44 -14.85 0.74
C LYS A 123 5.80 -13.74 1.74
N ARG A 124 5.69 -12.47 1.36
CA ARG A 124 5.94 -11.35 2.28
C ARG A 124 4.91 -11.30 3.40
N ILE A 125 3.63 -11.53 3.07
CA ILE A 125 2.54 -11.55 4.05
C ILE A 125 2.67 -12.75 4.99
N GLU A 126 2.96 -13.93 4.46
CA GLU A 126 3.21 -15.16 5.26
C GLU A 126 4.37 -15.00 6.23
N ASN A 127 5.44 -14.31 5.83
CA ASN A 127 6.62 -14.07 6.66
C ASN A 127 6.47 -12.92 7.67
N ASN A 128 5.43 -12.09 7.53
CA ASN A 128 5.21 -10.94 8.38
C ASN A 128 3.70 -10.76 8.63
N ILE A 129 3.17 -11.51 9.60
CA ILE A 129 1.73 -11.56 9.89
C ILE A 129 1.16 -10.16 10.13
N PRO A 130 0.03 -9.79 9.50
CA PRO A 130 -0.59 -8.48 9.69
C PRO A 130 -1.04 -8.23 11.13
N ASN A 131 -0.70 -7.07 11.68
CA ASN A 131 -1.09 -6.66 13.03
C ASN A 131 -2.55 -6.21 13.14
N SER A 132 -3.24 -5.99 12.02
CA SER A 132 -4.65 -5.60 11.92
C SER A 132 -5.20 -6.03 10.56
N LEU A 133 -6.41 -5.57 10.22
CA LEU A 133 -7.08 -5.94 8.98
C LEU A 133 -6.28 -5.48 7.76
N LEU A 134 -5.81 -6.45 6.98
CA LEU A 134 -5.11 -6.24 5.71
C LEU A 134 -6.00 -6.64 4.54
N GLY A 135 -6.26 -5.70 3.64
CA GLY A 135 -6.88 -5.95 2.34
C GLY A 135 -5.82 -6.15 1.26
N ILE A 136 -6.13 -6.96 0.26
CA ILE A 136 -5.26 -7.17 -0.89
C ILE A 136 -6.02 -6.78 -2.15
N ASN A 137 -5.59 -5.71 -2.80
CA ASN A 137 -6.12 -5.27 -4.08
C ASN A 137 -5.50 -6.10 -5.21
N ILE A 138 -6.32 -6.76 -5.99
CA ILE A 138 -5.88 -7.63 -7.08
C ILE A 138 -6.32 -7.10 -8.44
N GLY A 139 -5.55 -7.38 -9.47
CA GLY A 139 -5.86 -6.96 -10.83
C GLY A 139 -5.21 -7.86 -11.88
N PRO A 140 -5.64 -7.76 -13.15
CA PRO A 140 -5.07 -8.55 -14.22
C PRO A 140 -3.72 -7.97 -14.69
N ASN A 141 -2.89 -8.80 -15.28
CA ASN A 141 -1.71 -8.35 -16.00
C ASN A 141 -2.12 -7.56 -17.26
N LYS A 142 -1.27 -6.62 -17.66
CA LYS A 142 -1.55 -5.74 -18.81
C LYS A 142 -1.73 -6.51 -20.13
N ASP A 143 -0.89 -7.52 -20.33
CA ASP A 143 -0.83 -8.27 -21.58
C ASP A 143 -1.60 -9.60 -21.49
N THR A 144 -2.52 -9.73 -20.52
CA THR A 144 -3.36 -10.94 -20.37
C THR A 144 -4.38 -11.04 -21.51
N THR A 145 -4.64 -12.24 -21.93
CA THR A 145 -5.74 -12.55 -22.88
C THR A 145 -7.03 -12.92 -22.13
N ASN A 146 -6.97 -13.18 -20.83
CA ASN A 146 -8.10 -13.59 -20.00
C ASN A 146 -8.04 -12.94 -18.63
N MET A 147 -8.66 -11.77 -18.49
CA MET A 147 -8.70 -11.02 -17.21
C MET A 147 -9.38 -11.82 -16.09
N ILE A 148 -10.43 -12.58 -16.41
CA ILE A 148 -11.16 -13.37 -15.40
C ILE A 148 -10.23 -14.42 -14.79
N TYR A 149 -9.43 -15.09 -15.62
CA TYR A 149 -8.46 -16.06 -15.15
C TYR A 149 -7.43 -15.43 -14.21
N ASP A 150 -6.95 -14.24 -14.51
CA ASP A 150 -6.00 -13.52 -13.66
C ASP A 150 -6.58 -13.18 -12.29
N PHE A 151 -7.85 -12.72 -12.24
CA PHE A 151 -8.54 -12.50 -10.97
C PHE A 151 -8.72 -13.78 -10.16
N LEU A 152 -9.13 -14.88 -10.82
CA LEU A 152 -9.28 -16.18 -10.16
C LEU A 152 -7.93 -16.67 -9.62
N LYS A 153 -6.86 -16.59 -10.41
CA LYS A 153 -5.51 -16.97 -9.99
C LYS A 153 -5.03 -16.19 -8.77
N CYS A 154 -5.22 -14.87 -8.76
CA CYS A 154 -4.91 -14.07 -7.56
C CYS A 154 -5.78 -14.47 -6.37
N GLY A 155 -7.10 -14.70 -6.59
CA GLY A 155 -8.01 -15.18 -5.56
C GLY A 155 -7.54 -16.49 -4.93
N GLU A 156 -7.18 -17.48 -5.74
CA GLU A 156 -6.65 -18.77 -5.26
C GLU A 156 -5.34 -18.62 -4.46
N ILE A 157 -4.46 -17.70 -4.87
CA ILE A 157 -3.19 -17.45 -4.20
C ILE A 157 -3.41 -16.81 -2.82
N PHE A 158 -4.32 -15.84 -2.71
CA PHE A 158 -4.49 -15.04 -1.49
C PHE A 158 -5.60 -15.53 -0.57
N PHE A 159 -6.59 -16.27 -1.07
CA PHE A 159 -7.69 -16.80 -0.25
C PHE A 159 -7.22 -17.58 0.99
N PRO A 160 -6.14 -18.41 0.92
CA PRO A 160 -5.64 -19.12 2.10
C PRO A 160 -5.04 -18.22 3.18
N LEU A 161 -4.80 -16.93 2.92
CA LEU A 161 -4.30 -15.95 3.88
C LEU A 161 -5.43 -15.24 4.63
N GLY A 162 -6.67 -15.40 4.16
CA GLY A 162 -7.85 -14.84 4.80
C GLY A 162 -8.29 -15.72 5.99
N ASP A 163 -8.77 -15.08 7.05
CA ASP A 163 -9.47 -15.74 8.18
C ASP A 163 -10.96 -15.86 7.89
#